data_02b107e5f3d3993903b2d44bd5fbeb44
#
_entry.id   02b107e5f3d3993903b2d44bd5fbeb44
#
_cell.length_a   1.000
_cell.length_b   1.000
_cell.length_c   1.000
_cell.angle_alpha   90.00
_cell.angle_beta   90.00
_cell.angle_gamma   90.00
#
_symmetry.space_group_name_H-M   'P 1'
#
loop_
_entity.id
_entity.type
_entity.pdbx_description
1 polymer ?
#
loop_
_entity_poly.entity_id
_entity_poly.type
_entity_poly.pdbx_seq_one_letter_code
_entity_poly.pdbx_strand_id
1 'polypeptide(L)'
;LTSKGGQQGASLDIKDLVLEHELNTEAKGECSSGCSIIFVAGQKRKLIGRAKLGFHTTFTRIEDFEKRKKVVEGYDERLDYENTIAYFQRLSTANEIVFFLTQGTDLYFALRVQKVHPLDIWFPKRKELIKYGVVN
;
A
#
# COMPACT_ATOMS: atom_id res chain seq x y z
N LEU A 1 -5.39 -2.43 14.69
CA LEU A 1 -4.14 -2.05 14.01
C LEU A 1 -3.61 -0.73 14.56
N THR A 2 -2.37 -0.70 14.92
CA THR A 2 -1.62 0.52 15.30
C THR A 2 -0.17 0.30 14.92
N SER A 3 0.33 1.02 13.92
CA SER A 3 1.72 0.91 13.47
C SER A 3 2.05 2.03 12.50
N LYS A 4 3.30 2.46 12.50
CA LYS A 4 3.84 3.39 11.48
C LYS A 4 4.25 2.68 10.19
N GLY A 5 3.93 1.41 10.06
CA GLY A 5 4.33 0.58 8.92
C GLY A 5 5.62 -0.19 9.18
N GLY A 6 6.18 -0.75 8.15
CA GLY A 6 7.37 -1.60 8.23
C GLY A 6 7.74 -2.16 6.86
N GLN A 7 8.34 -3.34 6.86
CA GLN A 7 8.74 -4.00 5.62
C GLN A 7 7.52 -4.26 4.72
N GLN A 8 7.64 -3.90 3.46
CA GLN A 8 6.60 -4.07 2.46
C GLN A 8 6.20 -5.55 2.31
N GLY A 9 7.15 -6.47 2.24
CA GLY A 9 6.88 -7.89 2.11
C GLY A 9 6.01 -8.43 3.25
N ALA A 10 6.37 -8.14 4.49
CA ALA A 10 5.59 -8.56 5.66
C ALA A 10 4.18 -7.95 5.66
N SER A 11 4.05 -6.67 5.28
CA SER A 11 2.75 -6.01 5.19
C SER A 11 1.86 -6.64 4.11
N LEU A 12 2.43 -7.01 2.97
CA LEU A 12 1.70 -7.69 1.89
C LEU A 12 1.26 -9.09 2.30
N ASP A 13 2.09 -9.84 3.02
CA ASP A 13 1.72 -11.17 3.54
C ASP A 13 0.54 -11.07 4.51
N ILE A 14 0.58 -10.12 5.44
CA ILE A 14 -0.53 -9.87 6.37
C ILE A 14 -1.78 -9.42 5.62
N LYS A 15 -1.65 -8.53 4.65
CA LYS A 15 -2.75 -8.10 3.78
C LYS A 15 -3.41 -9.31 3.11
N ASP A 16 -2.63 -10.21 2.55
CA ASP A 16 -3.14 -11.41 1.87
C ASP A 16 -3.90 -12.33 2.84
N LEU A 17 -3.42 -12.50 4.07
CA LEU A 17 -4.13 -13.25 5.11
C LEU A 17 -5.46 -12.60 5.49
N VAL A 18 -5.50 -11.28 5.58
CA VAL A 18 -6.75 -10.54 5.87
C VAL A 18 -7.78 -10.77 4.76
N LEU A 19 -7.34 -10.73 3.49
CA LEU A 19 -8.20 -10.99 2.34
C LEU A 19 -8.67 -12.46 2.29
N GLU A 20 -7.76 -13.41 2.46
CA GLU A 20 -8.05 -14.85 2.40
C GLU A 20 -9.07 -15.26 3.46
N HIS A 21 -8.93 -14.74 4.67
CA HIS A 21 -9.82 -15.06 5.79
C HIS A 21 -10.99 -14.08 5.95
N GLU A 22 -11.18 -13.18 5.01
CA GLU A 22 -12.28 -12.20 4.99
C GLU A 22 -12.44 -11.45 6.32
N LEU A 23 -11.32 -11.00 6.90
CA LEU A 23 -11.31 -10.38 8.22
C LEU A 23 -11.81 -8.93 8.17
N ASN A 24 -12.38 -8.47 9.26
CA ASN A 24 -12.63 -7.06 9.49
C ASN A 24 -11.37 -6.41 10.07
N THR A 25 -11.19 -5.12 9.82
CA THR A 25 -10.06 -4.36 10.37
C THR A 25 -10.52 -3.16 11.17
N GLU A 26 -9.81 -2.91 12.25
CA GLU A 26 -9.99 -1.72 13.07
C GLU A 26 -8.63 -1.06 13.27
N ALA A 27 -8.58 0.26 13.18
CA ALA A 27 -7.40 1.03 13.51
C ALA A 27 -7.64 1.92 14.72
N LYS A 28 -6.66 1.93 15.63
CA LYS A 28 -6.65 2.76 16.83
C LYS A 28 -5.29 3.49 16.88
N GLY A 29 -5.30 4.80 17.04
CA GLY A 29 -4.07 5.60 16.96
C GLY A 29 -3.61 5.80 15.53
N GLU A 30 -2.30 5.77 15.30
CA GLU A 30 -1.74 5.92 13.95
C GLU A 30 -1.58 4.56 13.28
N CYS A 31 -2.06 4.47 12.04
CA CYS A 31 -1.86 3.33 11.16
C CYS A 31 -1.41 3.85 9.80
N SER A 32 -0.11 3.78 9.53
CA SER A 32 0.52 4.41 8.38
C SER A 32 1.26 3.42 7.51
N SER A 33 1.46 3.75 6.23
CA SER A 33 2.24 2.96 5.30
C SER A 33 1.71 1.52 5.18
N GLY A 34 2.53 0.50 5.41
CA GLY A 34 2.09 -0.90 5.36
C GLY A 34 0.88 -1.21 6.24
N CYS A 35 0.77 -0.56 7.40
CA CYS A 35 -0.39 -0.71 8.27
C CYS A 35 -1.70 -0.26 7.59
N SER A 36 -1.68 0.85 6.86
CA SER A 36 -2.87 1.34 6.17
C SER A 36 -3.29 0.42 5.01
N ILE A 37 -2.35 -0.23 4.35
CA ILE A 37 -2.64 -1.23 3.32
C ILE A 37 -3.34 -2.45 3.94
N ILE A 38 -2.86 -2.94 5.08
CA ILE A 38 -3.51 -4.02 5.82
C ILE A 38 -4.93 -3.61 6.23
N PHE A 39 -5.09 -2.37 6.72
CA PHE A 39 -6.41 -1.85 7.10
C PHE A 39 -7.41 -1.88 5.93
N VAL A 40 -6.98 -1.42 4.74
CA VAL A 40 -7.83 -1.38 3.54
C VAL A 40 -8.23 -2.78 3.08
N ALA A 41 -7.46 -3.81 3.38
CA ALA A 41 -7.81 -5.20 3.05
C ALA A 41 -9.01 -5.73 3.82
N GLY A 42 -9.41 -5.12 4.93
CA GLY A 42 -10.55 -5.57 5.73
C GLY A 42 -11.88 -5.45 5.00
N GLN A 43 -12.76 -6.42 5.20
CA GLN A 43 -14.15 -6.37 4.67
C GLN A 43 -14.91 -5.19 5.25
N LYS A 44 -14.95 -5.10 6.58
CA LYS A 44 -15.44 -3.92 7.30
C LYS A 44 -14.26 -3.22 7.94
N ARG A 45 -14.17 -1.93 7.74
CA ARG A 45 -13.04 -1.10 8.14
C ARG A 45 -13.50 0.01 9.07
N LYS A 46 -13.00 0.03 10.30
CA LYS A 46 -13.46 0.94 11.33
C LYS A 46 -12.30 1.71 11.98
N LEU A 47 -12.50 2.99 12.16
CA LEU A 47 -11.59 3.85 12.92
C LEU A 47 -12.11 4.04 14.35
N ILE A 48 -11.27 3.73 15.33
CA ILE A 48 -11.59 3.84 16.75
C ILE A 48 -11.02 5.15 17.31
N GLY A 49 -11.86 5.93 17.97
CA GLY A 49 -11.44 7.18 18.61
C GLY A 49 -10.83 8.18 17.63
N ARG A 50 -9.64 8.64 17.92
CA ARG A 50 -8.87 9.61 17.09
C ARG A 50 -7.91 8.94 16.12
N ALA A 51 -8.18 7.71 15.74
CA ALA A 51 -7.33 7.00 14.79
C ALA A 51 -7.16 7.76 13.47
N LYS A 52 -5.96 7.68 12.91
CA LYS A 52 -5.63 8.29 11.62
C LYS A 52 -4.91 7.29 10.74
N LEU A 53 -5.19 7.34 9.45
CA LEU A 53 -4.55 6.52 8.43
C LEU A 53 -3.59 7.36 7.62
N GLY A 54 -2.39 6.86 7.42
CA GLY A 54 -1.35 7.52 6.63
C GLY A 54 -0.99 6.72 5.38
N PHE A 55 -0.91 7.41 4.25
CA PHE A 55 -0.65 6.81 2.94
C PHE A 55 0.51 7.49 2.23
N HIS A 56 1.28 6.72 1.51
CA HIS A 56 2.27 7.19 0.55
C HIS A 56 2.49 6.13 -0.52
N THR A 57 3.12 6.52 -1.63
CA THR A 57 3.48 5.54 -2.65
C THR A 57 4.52 4.56 -2.13
N THR A 58 4.43 3.32 -2.56
CA THR A 58 5.48 2.34 -2.30
C THR A 58 6.68 2.59 -3.19
N PHE A 59 7.86 2.24 -2.71
CA PHE A 59 9.08 2.31 -3.51
C PHE A 59 9.87 1.00 -3.41
N THR A 60 10.58 0.69 -4.48
CA THR A 60 11.46 -0.47 -4.51
C THR A 60 12.81 -0.08 -3.93
N ARG A 61 13.22 -0.73 -2.83
CA ARG A 61 14.57 -0.57 -2.28
C ARG A 61 15.58 -1.27 -3.17
N ILE A 62 16.82 -0.77 -3.18
CA ILE A 62 17.91 -1.38 -3.92
C ILE A 62 18.08 -2.86 -3.55
N GLU A 63 17.97 -3.20 -2.28
CA GLU A 63 18.05 -4.57 -1.77
C GLU A 63 16.95 -5.47 -2.34
N ASP A 64 15.72 -4.98 -2.41
CA ASP A 64 14.58 -5.70 -2.98
C ASP A 64 14.76 -5.85 -4.50
N PHE A 65 15.32 -4.85 -5.16
CA PHE A 65 15.68 -4.90 -6.55
C PHE A 65 16.72 -6.01 -6.84
N GLU A 66 17.78 -6.08 -6.07
CA GLU A 66 18.80 -7.12 -6.21
C GLU A 66 18.26 -8.54 -6.00
N LYS A 67 17.32 -8.73 -5.07
CA LYS A 67 16.62 -9.99 -4.88
C LYS A 67 15.74 -10.35 -6.08
N ARG A 68 14.98 -9.41 -6.62
CA ARG A 68 14.11 -9.61 -7.78
C ARG A 68 14.91 -9.88 -9.05
N LYS A 69 16.04 -9.22 -9.22
CA LYS A 69 17.00 -9.44 -10.30
C LYS A 69 17.39 -10.90 -10.45
N LYS A 70 17.57 -11.63 -9.34
CA LYS A 70 17.93 -13.04 -9.34
C LYS A 70 16.78 -13.99 -9.70
N VAL A 71 15.54 -13.53 -9.62
CA VAL A 71 14.32 -14.34 -9.79
C VAL A 71 13.66 -14.12 -11.15
N VAL A 72 13.93 -12.98 -11.81
CA VAL A 72 13.32 -12.66 -13.10
C VAL A 72 13.97 -13.49 -14.20
N GLU A 73 13.19 -14.41 -14.79
CA GLU A 73 13.61 -15.20 -15.93
C GLU A 73 13.91 -14.28 -17.14
N GLY A 74 15.06 -14.52 -17.79
CA GLY A 74 15.48 -13.69 -18.91
C GLY A 74 16.04 -12.32 -18.54
N TYR A 75 16.40 -12.11 -17.29
CA TYR A 75 17.03 -10.86 -16.87
C TYR A 75 18.31 -10.60 -17.69
N ASP A 76 18.32 -9.48 -18.38
CA ASP A 76 19.48 -9.00 -19.14
C ASP A 76 20.27 -7.98 -18.30
N GLU A 77 21.51 -8.35 -17.91
CA GLU A 77 22.40 -7.46 -17.14
C GLU A 77 22.77 -6.17 -17.90
N ARG A 78 22.54 -6.15 -19.22
CA ARG A 78 22.73 -4.96 -20.05
C ARG A 78 21.56 -3.97 -19.99
N LEU A 79 20.43 -4.35 -19.35
CA LEU A 79 19.36 -3.40 -19.07
C LEU A 79 19.88 -2.29 -18.17
N ASP A 80 19.55 -1.06 -18.53
CA ASP A 80 19.82 0.09 -17.72
C ASP A 80 19.16 -0.11 -16.34
N TYR A 81 19.97 -0.05 -15.29
CA TYR A 81 19.54 -0.21 -13.92
C TYR A 81 18.37 0.71 -13.55
N GLU A 82 18.43 1.99 -13.97
CA GLU A 82 17.37 2.97 -13.71
C GLU A 82 16.06 2.61 -14.41
N ASN A 83 16.13 2.15 -15.66
CA ASN A 83 14.95 1.71 -16.42
C ASN A 83 14.29 0.48 -15.77
N THR A 84 15.09 -0.43 -15.24
CA THR A 84 14.60 -1.64 -14.56
C THR A 84 13.89 -1.28 -13.24
N ILE A 85 14.47 -0.38 -12.46
CA ILE A 85 13.83 0.14 -11.24
C ILE A 85 12.51 0.85 -11.60
N ALA A 86 12.51 1.70 -12.60
CA ALA A 86 11.31 2.41 -13.05
C ALA A 86 10.22 1.44 -13.54
N TYR A 87 10.59 0.35 -14.20
CA TYR A 87 9.66 -0.70 -14.61
C TYR A 87 9.00 -1.37 -13.41
N PHE A 88 9.76 -1.83 -12.41
CA PHE A 88 9.23 -2.45 -11.20
C PHE A 88 8.37 -1.48 -10.38
N GLN A 89 8.77 -0.21 -10.32
CA GLN A 89 7.99 0.82 -9.64
C GLN A 89 6.62 1.03 -10.30
N ARG A 90 6.57 1.09 -11.63
CA ARG A 90 5.30 1.21 -12.37
C ARG A 90 4.41 -0.01 -12.16
N LEU A 91 4.97 -1.21 -12.12
CA LEU A 91 4.22 -2.44 -11.86
C LEU A 91 3.64 -2.45 -10.44
N SER A 92 4.43 -2.06 -9.44
CA SER A 92 3.97 -1.94 -8.05
C SER A 92 2.85 -0.90 -7.90
N THR A 93 2.98 0.25 -8.56
CA THR A 93 1.96 1.30 -8.59
C THR A 93 0.66 0.81 -9.21
N ALA A 94 0.71 0.13 -10.35
CA ALA A 94 -0.47 -0.43 -11.01
C ALA A 94 -1.18 -1.45 -10.12
N ASN A 95 -0.43 -2.35 -9.49
CA ASN A 95 -0.98 -3.37 -8.59
C ASN A 95 -1.65 -2.75 -7.36
N GLU A 96 -1.08 -1.70 -6.79
CA GLU A 96 -1.65 -1.00 -5.63
C GLU A 96 -2.93 -0.25 -6.00
N ILE A 97 -2.98 0.40 -7.17
CA ILE A 97 -4.20 1.03 -7.66
C ILE A 97 -5.32 -0.01 -7.83
N VAL A 98 -5.02 -1.13 -8.47
CA VAL A 98 -5.98 -2.22 -8.65
C VAL A 98 -6.47 -2.74 -7.30
N PHE A 99 -5.58 -2.92 -6.34
CA PHE A 99 -5.94 -3.35 -4.99
C PHE A 99 -6.93 -2.38 -4.33
N PHE A 100 -6.65 -1.08 -4.33
CA PHE A 100 -7.54 -0.08 -3.75
C PHE A 100 -8.92 -0.10 -4.41
N LEU A 101 -8.98 -0.13 -5.74
CA LEU A 101 -10.25 -0.18 -6.47
C LEU A 101 -11.04 -1.45 -6.16
N THR A 102 -10.36 -2.59 -6.06
CA THR A 102 -10.98 -3.87 -5.69
C THR A 102 -11.57 -3.84 -4.30
N GLN A 103 -10.96 -3.09 -3.38
CA GLN A 103 -11.46 -2.90 -2.03
C GLN A 103 -12.58 -1.84 -1.93
N GLY A 104 -12.99 -1.25 -3.03
CA GLY A 104 -14.10 -0.30 -3.09
C GLY A 104 -13.72 1.15 -2.81
N THR A 105 -12.43 1.49 -2.81
CA THR A 105 -12.03 2.91 -2.75
C THR A 105 -12.22 3.57 -4.12
N ASP A 106 -12.41 4.89 -4.14
CA ASP A 106 -12.55 5.58 -5.41
C ASP A 106 -11.20 5.78 -6.14
N LEU A 107 -11.29 6.03 -7.43
CA LEU A 107 -10.11 6.20 -8.28
C LEU A 107 -9.28 7.43 -7.87
N TYR A 108 -9.93 8.51 -7.46
CA TYR A 108 -9.23 9.72 -7.02
C TYR A 108 -8.30 9.42 -5.84
N PHE A 109 -8.79 8.70 -4.83
CA PHE A 109 -7.99 8.27 -3.69
C PHE A 109 -6.80 7.40 -4.12
N ALA A 110 -7.06 6.37 -4.92
CA ALA A 110 -6.02 5.46 -5.39
C ALA A 110 -4.90 6.19 -6.15
N LEU A 111 -5.24 7.12 -7.01
CA LEU A 111 -4.28 7.94 -7.75
C LEU A 111 -3.58 8.96 -6.86
N ARG A 112 -4.29 9.55 -5.89
CA ARG A 112 -3.72 10.53 -4.96
C ARG A 112 -2.62 9.92 -4.09
N VAL A 113 -2.81 8.69 -3.63
CA VAL A 113 -1.78 7.96 -2.86
C VAL A 113 -0.48 7.83 -3.67
N GLN A 114 -0.58 7.55 -4.97
CA GLN A 114 0.59 7.36 -5.84
C GLN A 114 1.39 8.65 -6.08
N LYS A 115 0.83 9.80 -5.75
CA LYS A 115 1.50 11.10 -5.83
C LYS A 115 2.19 11.53 -4.54
N VAL A 116 2.01 10.79 -3.46
CA VAL A 116 2.67 11.07 -2.17
C VAL A 116 4.06 10.47 -2.21
N HIS A 117 5.08 11.32 -2.06
CA HIS A 117 6.47 10.86 -2.06
C HIS A 117 6.71 9.79 -0.98
N PRO A 118 7.54 8.76 -1.24
CA PRO A 118 7.79 7.67 -0.28
C PRO A 118 8.29 8.12 1.10
N LEU A 119 8.93 9.29 1.19
CA LEU A 119 9.40 9.86 2.46
C LEU A 119 8.36 10.75 3.15
N ASP A 120 7.24 11.03 2.49
CA ASP A 120 6.13 11.79 3.04
C ASP A 120 5.00 10.85 3.45
N ILE A 121 4.06 11.35 4.24
CA ILE A 121 2.84 10.63 4.59
C ILE A 121 1.66 11.58 4.49
N TRP A 122 0.64 11.19 3.74
CA TRP A 122 -0.62 11.89 3.65
C TRP A 122 -1.63 11.30 4.61
N PHE A 123 -2.16 12.14 5.51
CA PHE A 123 -3.21 11.77 6.44
C PHE A 123 -4.54 12.42 6.02
N PRO A 124 -5.37 11.74 5.22
CA PRO A 124 -6.70 12.27 4.90
C PRO A 124 -7.55 12.44 6.15
N LYS A 125 -8.43 13.44 6.16
CA LYS A 125 -9.39 13.62 7.25
C LYS A 125 -10.39 12.47 7.27
N ARG A 126 -10.94 12.15 8.45
CA ARG A 126 -11.92 11.04 8.59
C ARG A 126 -13.08 11.14 7.58
N LYS A 127 -13.65 12.34 7.39
CA LYS A 127 -14.72 12.56 6.42
C LYS A 127 -14.30 12.24 4.98
N GLU A 128 -13.05 12.50 4.64
CA GLU A 128 -12.49 12.17 3.33
C GLU A 128 -12.31 10.64 3.19
N LEU A 129 -11.82 9.97 4.22
CA LEU A 129 -11.69 8.51 4.23
C LEU A 129 -13.04 7.80 4.02
N ILE A 130 -14.10 8.34 4.61
CA ILE A 130 -15.47 7.83 4.40
C ILE A 130 -15.91 8.10 2.96
N LYS A 131 -15.72 9.33 2.48
CA LYS A 131 -16.07 9.73 1.10
C LYS A 131 -15.34 8.88 0.05
N TYR A 132 -14.08 8.57 0.28
CA TYR A 132 -13.27 7.76 -0.64
C TYR A 132 -13.55 6.25 -0.55
N GLY A 133 -14.39 5.80 0.37
CA GLY A 133 -14.65 4.39 0.58
C GLY A 133 -13.55 3.63 1.29
N VAL A 134 -12.61 4.33 1.93
CA VAL A 134 -11.53 3.71 2.72
C VAL A 134 -12.08 3.16 4.03
N VAL A 135 -13.01 3.88 4.64
CA VAL A 135 -13.80 3.46 5.81
C VAL A 135 -15.20 3.14 5.31
N ASN A 136 -15.70 1.99 5.66
CA ASN A 136 -17.00 1.51 5.14
C ASN A 136 -17.96 1.06 6.24
#